data_b4984d201fa37b954cb7f0f415d4a582
#
_entry.id   b4984d201fa37b954cb7f0f415d4a582
#
_cell.length_a   1.000
_cell.length_b   1.000
_cell.length_c   1.000
_cell.angle_alpha   90.00
_cell.angle_beta   90.00
_cell.angle_gamma   90.00
#
_symmetry.space_group_name_H-M   'P 1'
#
loop_
_entity.id
_entity.type
_entity.pdbx_description
1 polymer ?
#
loop_
_entity_poly.entity_id
_entity_poly.type
_entity_poly.pdbx_seq_one_letter_code
_entity_poly.pdbx_strand_id
1 'polypeptide(L)'
;MVIKNVSLDIVCGITSKLPDTNRPEVAVAGKSNVGKSSLINGLMNRKSLARTSAQPGKTQTINFYNINEAMYLVDLPGYGYAKVSQSEKEKWGKMIERYLHTSKNLKAVFLLIDIRHDPSANDKMMYDWILNNGYEPIIIATKLDKLKRSQVQKNIKAIKEGLKLSKDGIIIPFSAETKQGRDEIWALIDELTGLAATEEA
;
A
#
# COMPACT_ATOMS: atom_id res chain seq x y z
N MET A 1 -6.34 12.12 11.05
CA MET A 1 -6.07 11.23 12.25
C MET A 1 -4.78 11.58 12.96
N VAL A 2 -4.78 11.67 14.30
CA VAL A 2 -3.58 11.79 15.13
C VAL A 2 -3.13 10.40 15.55
N ILE A 3 -1.87 10.05 15.27
CA ILE A 3 -1.31 8.73 15.62
C ILE A 3 -0.80 8.75 17.05
N LYS A 4 -1.50 8.08 17.95
CA LYS A 4 -1.13 7.91 19.38
C LYS A 4 -0.35 6.61 19.57
N ASN A 5 -0.94 5.49 19.13
CA ASN A 5 -0.39 4.16 19.27
C ASN A 5 -0.32 3.44 17.91
N VAL A 6 0.76 2.68 17.71
CA VAL A 6 0.90 1.79 16.55
C VAL A 6 1.70 0.56 16.95
N SER A 7 1.23 -0.62 16.57
CA SER A 7 1.88 -1.91 16.81
C SER A 7 1.72 -2.84 15.61
N LEU A 8 2.68 -3.74 15.41
CA LEU A 8 2.50 -4.88 14.51
C LEU A 8 1.79 -5.98 15.31
N ASP A 9 0.49 -6.15 15.07
CA ASP A 9 -0.32 -7.08 15.86
C ASP A 9 -0.38 -8.49 15.26
N ILE A 10 -0.53 -8.59 13.93
CA ILE A 10 -0.78 -9.88 13.28
C ILE A 10 0.18 -10.04 12.10
N VAL A 11 0.77 -11.21 11.99
CA VAL A 11 1.65 -11.61 10.89
C VAL A 11 1.14 -12.92 10.31
N CYS A 12 0.70 -12.89 9.05
CA CYS A 12 0.17 -14.06 8.35
C CYS A 12 1.13 -14.54 7.27
N GLY A 13 1.61 -15.78 7.39
CA GLY A 13 2.32 -16.48 6.33
C GLY A 13 1.36 -17.15 5.33
N ILE A 14 1.93 -17.86 4.36
CA ILE A 14 1.18 -18.51 3.27
C ILE A 14 0.10 -19.49 3.78
N THR A 15 0.43 -20.23 4.84
CA THR A 15 -0.47 -21.25 5.43
C THR A 15 -1.31 -20.73 6.60
N SER A 16 -1.07 -19.48 7.03
CA SER A 16 -1.80 -18.91 8.16
C SER A 16 -3.28 -18.70 7.83
N LYS A 17 -4.15 -18.94 8.82
CA LYS A 17 -5.52 -18.46 8.74
C LYS A 17 -5.50 -16.94 8.79
N LEU A 18 -6.22 -16.29 7.87
CA LEU A 18 -6.38 -14.85 7.91
C LEU A 18 -7.27 -14.45 9.09
N PRO A 19 -6.97 -13.34 9.77
CA PRO A 19 -7.79 -12.87 10.88
C PRO A 19 -9.16 -12.41 10.38
N ASP A 20 -10.18 -12.60 11.19
CA ASP A 20 -11.46 -11.90 11.06
C ASP A 20 -11.38 -10.67 11.96
N THR A 21 -10.89 -9.58 11.41
CA THR A 21 -10.75 -8.32 12.14
C THR A 21 -12.11 -7.65 12.27
N ASN A 22 -12.28 -6.83 13.30
CA ASN A 22 -13.49 -6.06 13.55
C ASN A 22 -13.30 -4.55 13.29
N ARG A 23 -12.22 -4.18 12.62
CA ARG A 23 -11.83 -2.79 12.38
C ARG A 23 -11.61 -2.56 10.88
N PRO A 24 -11.81 -1.33 10.38
CA PRO A 24 -11.50 -1.00 8.99
C PRO A 24 -10.05 -1.33 8.64
N GLU A 25 -9.84 -1.81 7.43
CA GLU A 25 -8.52 -2.14 6.88
C GLU A 25 -8.22 -1.32 5.63
N VAL A 26 -6.98 -0.86 5.51
CA VAL A 26 -6.43 -0.29 4.29
C VAL A 26 -5.19 -1.09 3.90
N ALA A 27 -5.22 -1.71 2.74
CA ALA A 27 -4.12 -2.54 2.26
C ALA A 27 -3.12 -1.72 1.45
N VAL A 28 -1.84 -2.10 1.54
CA VAL A 28 -0.73 -1.47 0.84
C VAL A 28 -0.02 -2.51 -0.01
N ALA A 29 -0.10 -2.37 -1.33
CA ALA A 29 0.57 -3.20 -2.31
C ALA A 29 1.67 -2.41 -3.03
N GLY A 30 2.70 -3.10 -3.52
CA GLY A 30 3.73 -2.44 -4.28
C GLY A 30 4.89 -3.36 -4.64
N LYS A 31 5.60 -2.98 -5.71
CA LYS A 31 6.80 -3.68 -6.15
C LYS A 31 7.89 -3.63 -5.07
N SER A 32 8.73 -4.65 -5.04
CA SER A 32 9.93 -4.63 -4.20
C SER A 32 10.73 -3.33 -4.41
N ASN A 33 11.16 -2.72 -3.31
CA ASN A 33 11.93 -1.46 -3.30
C ASN A 33 11.19 -0.22 -3.84
N VAL A 34 9.89 -0.27 -4.04
CA VAL A 34 9.08 0.89 -4.44
C VAL A 34 8.99 1.97 -3.35
N GLY A 35 9.28 1.60 -2.10
CA GLY A 35 9.18 2.49 -0.93
C GLY A 35 8.03 2.15 0.02
N LYS A 36 7.50 0.91 -0.03
CA LYS A 36 6.36 0.48 0.78
C LYS A 36 6.63 0.60 2.28
N SER A 37 7.72 0.04 2.79
CA SER A 37 8.10 0.19 4.21
C SER A 37 8.39 1.65 4.59
N SER A 38 8.93 2.44 3.66
CA SER A 38 9.16 3.88 3.89
C SER A 38 7.86 4.65 3.97
N LEU A 39 6.85 4.31 3.16
CA LEU A 39 5.51 4.88 3.27
C LEU A 39 4.90 4.55 4.63
N ILE A 40 4.88 3.28 5.03
CA ILE A 40 4.32 2.83 6.31
C ILE A 40 5.00 3.56 7.48
N ASN A 41 6.33 3.58 7.50
CA ASN A 41 7.08 4.29 8.53
C ASN A 41 6.80 5.80 8.53
N GLY A 42 6.70 6.41 7.34
CA GLY A 42 6.39 7.82 7.15
C GLY A 42 5.00 8.19 7.62
N LEU A 43 3.98 7.40 7.27
CA LEU A 43 2.61 7.57 7.74
C LEU A 43 2.53 7.51 9.27
N MET A 44 3.18 6.51 9.88
CA MET A 44 3.18 6.30 11.33
C MET A 44 4.12 7.23 12.10
N ASN A 45 4.91 8.05 11.40
CA ASN A 45 5.95 8.89 12.01
C ASN A 45 6.91 8.06 12.90
N ARG A 46 7.28 6.87 12.43
CA ARG A 46 8.20 5.93 13.09
C ARG A 46 9.39 5.63 12.19
N LYS A 47 10.58 5.41 12.77
CA LYS A 47 11.81 5.18 11.98
C LYS A 47 11.97 3.72 11.50
N SER A 48 11.38 2.75 12.20
CA SER A 48 11.65 1.32 11.95
C SER A 48 10.48 0.39 12.32
N LEU A 49 9.24 0.84 12.18
CA LEU A 49 8.06 0.00 12.43
C LEU A 49 7.97 -1.10 11.37
N ALA A 50 7.93 -0.71 10.10
CA ALA A 50 8.02 -1.63 8.98
C ALA A 50 9.50 -1.80 8.61
N ARG A 51 9.96 -3.06 8.56
CA ARG A 51 11.36 -3.35 8.21
C ARG A 51 11.60 -3.10 6.73
N THR A 52 12.58 -2.25 6.43
CA THR A 52 13.13 -2.11 5.09
C THR A 52 14.05 -3.31 4.83
N SER A 53 13.50 -4.46 4.43
CA SER A 53 14.33 -5.63 4.13
C SER A 53 14.96 -5.48 2.75
N ALA A 54 16.26 -5.31 2.71
CA ALA A 54 17.06 -5.32 1.48
C ALA A 54 17.36 -6.77 0.98
N GLN A 55 16.90 -7.81 1.68
CA GLN A 55 17.22 -9.20 1.33
C GLN A 55 16.06 -9.88 0.57
N PRO A 56 16.29 -10.27 -0.70
CA PRO A 56 15.37 -11.16 -1.42
C PRO A 56 15.30 -12.53 -0.74
N GLY A 57 14.12 -13.12 -0.64
CA GLY A 57 13.95 -14.50 -0.18
C GLY A 57 13.55 -14.69 1.27
N LYS A 58 13.32 -13.63 2.06
CA LYS A 58 12.66 -13.79 3.38
C LYS A 58 11.18 -14.10 3.20
N THR A 59 10.64 -14.90 4.08
CA THR A 59 9.23 -15.30 4.15
C THR A 59 8.33 -14.09 3.93
N GLN A 60 7.59 -14.09 2.85
CA GLN A 60 6.64 -13.03 2.53
C GLN A 60 5.41 -13.24 3.42
N THR A 61 5.03 -12.20 4.12
CA THR A 61 3.90 -12.20 5.07
C THR A 61 2.96 -11.05 4.77
N ILE A 62 1.70 -11.21 5.15
CA ILE A 62 0.75 -10.10 5.29
C ILE A 62 0.87 -9.61 6.73
N ASN A 63 1.19 -8.34 6.91
CA ASN A 63 1.42 -7.75 8.23
C ASN A 63 0.32 -6.72 8.54
N PHE A 64 -0.34 -6.90 9.68
CA PHE A 64 -1.40 -6.01 10.14
C PHE A 64 -0.85 -5.07 11.21
N TYR A 65 -0.72 -3.82 10.86
CA TYR A 65 -0.34 -2.76 11.79
C TYR A 65 -1.58 -2.12 12.40
N ASN A 66 -1.78 -2.33 13.70
CA ASN A 66 -2.84 -1.71 14.47
C ASN A 66 -2.53 -0.23 14.70
N ILE A 67 -3.48 0.63 14.40
CA ILE A 67 -3.36 2.08 14.54
C ILE A 67 -4.43 2.57 15.49
N ASN A 68 -4.02 3.09 16.64
CA ASN A 68 -4.89 3.67 17.67
C ASN A 68 -6.02 2.74 18.14
N GLU A 69 -5.90 1.43 17.94
CA GLU A 69 -6.99 0.48 18.14
C GLU A 69 -8.26 0.77 17.31
N ALA A 70 -8.15 1.59 16.29
CA ALA A 70 -9.24 2.06 15.45
C ALA A 70 -9.27 1.40 14.06
N MET A 71 -8.11 1.09 13.49
CA MET A 71 -7.99 0.50 12.15
C MET A 71 -6.73 -0.35 12.01
N TYR A 72 -6.65 -1.10 10.90
CA TYR A 72 -5.42 -1.75 10.45
C TYR A 72 -4.90 -1.17 9.15
N LEU A 73 -3.60 -0.88 9.11
CA LEU A 73 -2.86 -0.75 7.86
C LEU A 73 -2.25 -2.11 7.54
N VAL A 74 -2.60 -2.68 6.39
CA VAL A 74 -2.23 -4.05 6.03
C VAL A 74 -1.15 -4.04 4.95
N ASP A 75 0.06 -4.46 5.33
CA ASP A 75 1.21 -4.53 4.43
C ASP A 75 1.19 -5.85 3.67
N LEU A 76 0.91 -5.78 2.37
CA LEU A 76 0.90 -6.95 1.49
C LEU A 76 2.31 -7.31 1.02
N PRO A 77 2.59 -8.58 0.71
CA PRO A 77 3.87 -8.99 0.15
C PRO A 77 4.24 -8.18 -1.08
N GLY A 78 5.51 -7.76 -1.16
CA GLY A 78 6.01 -7.08 -2.36
C GLY A 78 6.06 -8.03 -3.56
N TYR A 79 5.79 -7.51 -4.75
CA TYR A 79 5.89 -8.25 -6.01
C TYR A 79 7.13 -7.85 -6.82
N GLY A 80 7.37 -8.58 -7.93
CA GLY A 80 8.42 -8.22 -8.90
C GLY A 80 9.84 -8.60 -8.49
N TYR A 81 10.02 -9.55 -7.58
CA TYR A 81 11.34 -10.10 -7.26
C TYR A 81 11.88 -10.93 -8.43
N ALA A 82 13.02 -10.49 -9.01
CA ALA A 82 13.64 -11.18 -10.15
C ALA A 82 14.22 -12.56 -9.79
N LYS A 83 14.63 -12.73 -8.52
CA LYS A 83 15.33 -13.95 -8.03
C LYS A 83 14.44 -14.95 -7.30
N VAL A 84 13.12 -14.87 -7.48
CA VAL A 84 12.18 -15.75 -6.81
C VAL A 84 11.56 -16.70 -7.83
N SER A 85 11.41 -17.98 -7.44
CA SER A 85 10.82 -19.01 -8.29
C SER A 85 9.38 -18.67 -8.70
N GLN A 86 8.94 -19.17 -9.85
CA GLN A 86 7.57 -18.99 -10.31
C GLN A 86 6.56 -19.56 -9.30
N SER A 87 6.86 -20.71 -8.71
CA SER A 87 6.00 -21.35 -7.71
C SER A 87 5.80 -20.52 -6.45
N GLU A 88 6.83 -19.79 -6.01
CA GLU A 88 6.72 -18.88 -4.86
C GLU A 88 5.89 -17.65 -5.21
N LYS A 89 6.06 -17.08 -6.41
CA LYS A 89 5.22 -15.97 -6.89
C LYS A 89 3.75 -16.34 -6.92
N GLU A 90 3.42 -17.54 -7.36
CA GLU A 90 2.05 -18.07 -7.38
C GLU A 90 1.47 -18.24 -5.96
N LYS A 91 2.27 -18.75 -5.02
CA LYS A 91 1.84 -18.85 -3.61
C LYS A 91 1.53 -17.48 -2.99
N TRP A 92 2.35 -16.49 -3.27
CA TRP A 92 2.11 -15.11 -2.79
C TRP A 92 0.88 -14.49 -3.45
N GLY A 93 0.71 -14.69 -4.76
CA GLY A 93 -0.49 -14.27 -5.47
C GLY A 93 -1.75 -14.84 -4.83
N LYS A 94 -1.80 -16.15 -4.60
CA LYS A 94 -2.93 -16.82 -3.93
C LYS A 94 -3.17 -16.32 -2.51
N MET A 95 -2.10 -15.97 -1.77
CA MET A 95 -2.24 -15.43 -0.41
C MET A 95 -2.88 -14.04 -0.42
N ILE A 96 -2.43 -13.16 -1.32
CA ILE A 96 -3.00 -11.82 -1.47
C ILE A 96 -4.44 -11.91 -1.98
N GLU A 97 -4.70 -12.75 -2.98
CA GLU A 97 -6.04 -12.99 -3.53
C GLU A 97 -7.01 -13.45 -2.44
N ARG A 98 -6.59 -14.44 -1.64
CA ARG A 98 -7.38 -14.91 -0.51
C ARG A 98 -7.70 -13.77 0.46
N TYR A 99 -6.72 -12.90 0.77
CA TYR A 99 -6.96 -11.76 1.63
C TYR A 99 -7.97 -10.78 1.03
N LEU A 100 -7.81 -10.40 -0.23
CA LEU A 100 -8.73 -9.47 -0.91
C LEU A 100 -10.17 -10.01 -0.97
N HIS A 101 -10.34 -11.33 -1.14
CA HIS A 101 -11.65 -11.96 -1.20
C HIS A 101 -12.29 -12.19 0.17
N THR A 102 -11.50 -12.43 1.22
CA THR A 102 -12.04 -12.84 2.51
C THR A 102 -12.14 -11.73 3.53
N SER A 103 -11.39 -10.64 3.39
CA SER A 103 -11.50 -9.51 4.30
C SER A 103 -12.84 -8.79 4.12
N LYS A 104 -13.64 -8.77 5.19
CA LYS A 104 -14.93 -8.06 5.25
C LYS A 104 -14.75 -6.57 5.58
N ASN A 105 -13.59 -6.20 6.07
CA ASN A 105 -13.30 -4.87 6.63
C ASN A 105 -12.36 -4.05 5.73
N LEU A 106 -11.90 -4.61 4.60
CA LEU A 106 -11.06 -3.90 3.64
C LEU A 106 -11.85 -2.77 2.97
N LYS A 107 -11.37 -1.54 3.14
CA LYS A 107 -11.98 -0.31 2.63
C LYS A 107 -11.29 0.21 1.37
N ALA A 108 -9.97 0.02 1.27
CA ALA A 108 -9.19 0.49 0.14
C ALA A 108 -7.90 -0.31 -0.05
N VAL A 109 -7.39 -0.29 -1.28
CA VAL A 109 -6.07 -0.84 -1.62
C VAL A 109 -5.22 0.29 -2.21
N PHE A 110 -4.13 0.62 -1.54
CA PHE A 110 -3.12 1.53 -2.04
C PHE A 110 -2.10 0.76 -2.88
N LEU A 111 -1.94 1.15 -4.13
CA LEU A 111 -0.92 0.61 -5.02
C LEU A 111 0.21 1.63 -5.18
N LEU A 112 1.41 1.24 -4.74
CA LEU A 112 2.58 2.11 -4.77
C LEU A 112 3.31 2.00 -6.11
N ILE A 113 3.57 3.16 -6.70
CA ILE A 113 4.35 3.30 -7.96
C ILE A 113 5.49 4.29 -7.71
N ASP A 114 6.68 3.97 -8.18
CA ASP A 114 7.82 4.90 -8.14
C ASP A 114 7.59 6.02 -9.16
N ILE A 115 7.40 7.25 -8.70
CA ILE A 115 7.02 8.39 -9.55
C ILE A 115 8.07 8.72 -10.64
N ARG A 116 9.29 8.22 -10.51
CA ARG A 116 10.37 8.48 -11.46
C ARG A 116 10.26 7.71 -12.76
N HIS A 117 9.43 6.67 -12.80
CA HIS A 117 9.35 5.71 -13.90
C HIS A 117 7.92 5.50 -14.37
N ASP A 118 7.77 5.12 -15.62
CA ASP A 118 6.50 4.61 -16.12
C ASP A 118 6.13 3.30 -15.40
N PRO A 119 4.84 3.01 -15.21
CA PRO A 119 4.40 1.76 -14.63
C PRO A 119 4.95 0.55 -15.37
N SER A 120 5.65 -0.34 -14.67
CA SER A 120 6.15 -1.59 -15.24
C SER A 120 5.03 -2.57 -15.58
N ALA A 121 5.34 -3.61 -16.35
CA ALA A 121 4.37 -4.67 -16.64
C ALA A 121 3.80 -5.31 -15.37
N ASN A 122 4.63 -5.48 -14.32
CA ASN A 122 4.17 -6.00 -13.04
C ASN A 122 3.24 -5.03 -12.30
N ASP A 123 3.46 -3.70 -12.42
CA ASP A 123 2.57 -2.70 -11.82
C ASP A 123 1.21 -2.70 -12.50
N LYS A 124 1.19 -2.79 -13.84
CA LYS A 124 -0.04 -2.90 -14.63
C LYS A 124 -0.81 -4.17 -14.29
N MET A 125 -0.11 -5.31 -14.24
CA MET A 125 -0.71 -6.59 -13.85
C MET A 125 -1.32 -6.53 -12.45
N MET A 126 -0.63 -5.92 -11.47
CA MET A 126 -1.15 -5.77 -10.12
C MET A 126 -2.36 -4.82 -10.08
N TYR A 127 -2.32 -3.73 -10.83
CA TYR A 127 -3.44 -2.79 -10.96
C TYR A 127 -4.69 -3.50 -11.50
N ASP A 128 -4.56 -4.19 -12.64
CA ASP A 128 -5.66 -4.94 -13.26
C ASP A 128 -6.18 -6.05 -12.34
N TRP A 129 -5.27 -6.68 -11.61
CA TRP A 129 -5.64 -7.74 -10.69
C TRP A 129 -6.44 -7.23 -9.48
N ILE A 130 -6.07 -6.09 -8.90
CA ILE A 130 -6.84 -5.45 -7.82
C ILE A 130 -8.22 -5.04 -8.33
N LEU A 131 -8.32 -4.46 -9.54
CA LEU A 131 -9.59 -4.14 -10.19
C LEU A 131 -10.49 -5.36 -10.35
N ASN A 132 -9.93 -6.47 -10.84
CA ASN A 132 -10.67 -7.72 -11.04
C ASN A 132 -11.16 -8.34 -9.72
N ASN A 133 -10.57 -7.96 -8.59
CA ASN A 133 -11.01 -8.34 -7.25
C ASN A 133 -12.04 -7.35 -6.66
N GLY A 134 -12.53 -6.40 -7.44
CA GLY A 134 -13.61 -5.49 -7.05
C GLY A 134 -13.16 -4.22 -6.31
N TYR A 135 -11.85 -3.92 -6.29
CA TYR A 135 -11.32 -2.70 -5.69
C TYR A 135 -10.74 -1.78 -6.75
N GLU A 136 -11.05 -0.48 -6.70
CA GLU A 136 -10.32 0.51 -7.48
C GLU A 136 -9.05 0.92 -6.71
N PRO A 137 -7.83 0.65 -7.25
CA PRO A 137 -6.61 0.98 -6.54
C PRO A 137 -6.41 2.49 -6.44
N ILE A 138 -6.06 2.96 -5.25
CA ILE A 138 -5.60 4.33 -5.04
C ILE A 138 -4.08 4.33 -5.23
N ILE A 139 -3.59 5.15 -6.14
CA ILE A 139 -2.17 5.18 -6.49
C ILE A 139 -1.42 6.12 -5.55
N ILE A 140 -0.41 5.58 -4.88
CA ILE A 140 0.56 6.40 -4.13
C ILE A 140 1.86 6.47 -4.94
N ALA A 141 2.12 7.64 -5.53
CA ALA A 141 3.31 7.87 -6.34
C ALA A 141 4.50 8.24 -5.43
N THR A 142 5.32 7.25 -5.10
CA THR A 142 6.41 7.35 -4.11
C THR A 142 7.66 8.02 -4.64
N LYS A 143 8.59 8.39 -3.74
CA LYS A 143 9.91 8.99 -4.03
C LYS A 143 9.83 10.36 -4.73
N LEU A 144 8.82 11.14 -4.37
CA LEU A 144 8.61 12.49 -4.91
C LEU A 144 9.83 13.39 -4.73
N ASP A 145 10.57 13.25 -3.64
CA ASP A 145 11.82 13.97 -3.34
C ASP A 145 12.94 13.73 -4.35
N LYS A 146 12.86 12.67 -5.15
CA LYS A 146 13.84 12.35 -6.19
C LYS A 146 13.54 12.99 -7.55
N LEU A 147 12.44 13.76 -7.66
CA LEU A 147 12.06 14.47 -8.86
C LEU A 147 12.22 15.99 -8.72
N LYS A 148 12.58 16.65 -9.82
CA LYS A 148 12.44 18.10 -9.92
C LYS A 148 10.95 18.48 -10.01
N ARG A 149 10.56 19.57 -9.35
CA ARG A 149 9.17 20.05 -9.31
C ARG A 149 8.54 20.16 -10.71
N SER A 150 9.32 20.59 -11.70
CA SER A 150 8.86 20.72 -13.11
C SER A 150 8.50 19.38 -13.77
N GLN A 151 8.99 18.26 -13.27
CA GLN A 151 8.74 16.93 -13.84
C GLN A 151 7.53 16.21 -13.22
N VAL A 152 7.06 16.67 -12.06
CA VAL A 152 6.03 15.97 -11.28
C VAL A 152 4.76 15.75 -12.09
N GLN A 153 4.21 16.80 -12.69
CA GLN A 153 2.95 16.72 -13.45
C GLN A 153 3.08 15.80 -14.68
N LYS A 154 4.22 15.86 -15.37
CA LYS A 154 4.50 14.97 -16.51
C LYS A 154 4.50 13.51 -16.08
N ASN A 155 5.16 13.20 -14.96
CA ASN A 155 5.28 11.82 -14.47
C ASN A 155 3.94 11.30 -13.91
N ILE A 156 3.15 12.14 -13.22
CA ILE A 156 1.79 11.79 -12.81
C ILE A 156 0.93 11.43 -14.03
N LYS A 157 1.00 12.25 -15.10
CA LYS A 157 0.28 11.98 -16.33
C LYS A 157 0.71 10.64 -16.95
N ALA A 158 2.01 10.37 -17.02
CA ALA A 158 2.54 9.10 -17.53
C ALA A 158 2.05 7.88 -16.72
N ILE A 159 1.97 7.99 -15.37
CA ILE A 159 1.41 6.94 -14.53
C ILE A 159 -0.08 6.75 -14.83
N LYS A 160 -0.86 7.82 -14.92
CA LYS A 160 -2.29 7.75 -15.24
C LYS A 160 -2.55 7.05 -16.58
N GLU A 161 -1.83 7.46 -17.62
CA GLU A 161 -1.93 6.88 -18.95
C GLU A 161 -1.43 5.44 -18.98
N GLY A 162 -0.30 5.17 -18.33
CA GLY A 162 0.32 3.84 -18.29
C GLY A 162 -0.52 2.78 -17.58
N LEU A 163 -1.27 3.15 -16.54
CA LEU A 163 -2.21 2.28 -15.83
C LEU A 163 -3.63 2.34 -16.42
N LYS A 164 -3.90 3.24 -17.37
CA LYS A 164 -5.26 3.53 -17.86
C LYS A 164 -6.21 3.86 -16.70
N LEU A 165 -5.75 4.70 -15.77
CA LEU A 165 -6.54 5.11 -14.62
C LEU A 165 -7.89 5.68 -15.08
N SER A 166 -8.95 5.36 -14.35
CA SER A 166 -10.26 5.95 -14.56
C SER A 166 -10.20 7.48 -14.45
N LYS A 167 -11.20 8.18 -14.97
CA LYS A 167 -11.26 9.65 -14.88
C LYS A 167 -11.23 10.15 -13.43
N ASP A 168 -11.84 9.37 -12.53
CA ASP A 168 -11.96 9.67 -11.11
C ASP A 168 -10.88 8.96 -10.27
N GLY A 169 -9.94 8.26 -10.93
CA GLY A 169 -8.86 7.54 -10.28
C GLY A 169 -7.92 8.45 -9.51
N ILE A 170 -7.72 8.11 -8.23
CA ILE A 170 -6.94 8.91 -7.29
C ILE A 170 -5.46 8.57 -7.41
N ILE A 171 -4.62 9.61 -7.48
CA ILE A 171 -3.17 9.50 -7.41
C ILE A 171 -2.62 10.57 -6.48
N ILE A 172 -1.88 10.16 -5.45
CA ILE A 172 -1.27 11.04 -4.45
C ILE A 172 0.25 10.90 -4.52
N PRO A 173 0.98 11.98 -4.88
CA PRO A 173 2.43 12.01 -4.80
C PRO A 173 2.89 12.00 -3.34
N PHE A 174 3.90 11.17 -3.03
CA PHE A 174 4.39 11.00 -1.67
C PHE A 174 5.92 10.98 -1.58
N SER A 175 6.44 11.65 -0.55
CA SER A 175 7.84 11.56 -0.13
C SER A 175 7.94 11.15 1.33
N ALA A 176 8.63 10.05 1.60
CA ALA A 176 8.95 9.63 2.96
C ALA A 176 9.98 10.56 3.63
N GLU A 177 10.83 11.22 2.83
CA GLU A 177 11.89 12.13 3.28
C GLU A 177 11.31 13.46 3.76
N THR A 178 10.52 14.12 2.88
CA THR A 178 9.93 15.43 3.16
C THR A 178 8.58 15.36 3.84
N LYS A 179 7.98 14.16 3.94
CA LYS A 179 6.61 13.90 4.41
C LYS A 179 5.51 14.53 3.56
N GLN A 180 5.83 15.05 2.39
CA GLN A 180 4.83 15.58 1.45
C GLN A 180 3.85 14.48 1.05
N GLY A 181 2.56 14.80 0.99
CA GLY A 181 1.47 13.87 0.69
C GLY A 181 0.98 13.07 1.91
N ARG A 182 1.65 13.13 3.06
CA ARG A 182 1.27 12.37 4.26
C ARG A 182 -0.12 12.75 4.78
N ASP A 183 -0.37 14.03 4.91
CA ASP A 183 -1.63 14.52 5.48
C ASP A 183 -2.79 14.29 4.51
N GLU A 184 -2.55 14.37 3.19
CA GLU A 184 -3.52 14.02 2.15
C GLU A 184 -3.90 12.54 2.19
N ILE A 185 -2.90 11.66 2.36
CA ILE A 185 -3.15 10.20 2.51
C ILE A 185 -3.96 9.94 3.79
N TRP A 186 -3.65 10.60 4.91
CA TRP A 186 -4.40 10.42 6.16
C TRP A 186 -5.84 10.94 6.05
N ALA A 187 -6.05 12.10 5.42
CA ALA A 187 -7.40 12.64 5.18
C ALA A 187 -8.25 11.64 4.36
N LEU A 188 -7.65 11.05 3.33
CA LEU A 188 -8.34 10.03 2.52
C LEU A 188 -8.61 8.75 3.32
N ILE A 189 -7.68 8.29 4.14
CA ILE A 189 -7.89 7.12 5.03
C ILE A 189 -9.05 7.41 6.00
N ASP A 190 -9.07 8.57 6.63
CA ASP A 190 -10.12 8.98 7.57
C ASP A 190 -11.50 9.00 6.90
N GLU A 191 -11.58 9.49 5.66
CA GLU A 191 -12.80 9.48 4.86
C GLU A 191 -13.26 8.03 4.54
N LEU A 192 -12.37 7.22 3.99
CA LEU A 192 -12.68 5.84 3.56
C LEU A 192 -13.03 4.90 4.72
N THR A 193 -12.47 5.14 5.89
CA THR A 193 -12.70 4.32 7.10
C THR A 193 -13.84 4.85 7.97
N GLY A 194 -14.31 6.07 7.73
CA GLY A 194 -15.33 6.73 8.54
C GLY A 194 -14.81 7.23 9.91
N LEU A 195 -13.49 7.25 10.13
CA LEU A 195 -12.90 7.62 11.41
C LEU A 195 -12.84 9.14 11.64
N ALA A 196 -13.01 9.95 10.59
CA ALA A 196 -13.09 11.40 10.71
C ALA A 196 -14.29 11.87 11.56
N ALA A 197 -15.41 11.15 11.50
CA ALA A 197 -16.64 11.50 12.21
C ALA A 197 -16.59 11.21 13.71
N THR A 198 -15.59 10.46 14.19
CA THR A 198 -15.49 10.07 15.62
C THR A 198 -14.58 10.97 16.46
N GLU A 199 -13.83 11.88 15.83
CA GLU A 199 -12.95 12.85 16.54
C GLU A 199 -13.70 14.15 16.93
N GLU A 200 -14.92 14.39 16.43
CA GLU A 200 -15.76 15.57 16.72
C GLU A 200 -16.87 15.30 17.77
N ALA A 201 -16.94 14.10 18.29
CA ALA A 201 -17.91 13.69 19.35
C ALA A 201 -17.18 13.45 20.68
#